data_64b0507bc896990fef842c5def899d1e
#
_entry.id   64b0507bc896990fef842c5def899d1e
#
_cell.length_a   1.000
_cell.length_b   1.000
_cell.length_c   1.000
_cell.angle_alpha   90.00
_cell.angle_beta   90.00
_cell.angle_gamma   90.00
#
_symmetry.space_group_name_H-M   'P 1'
#
loop_
_entity.id
_entity.type
_entity.pdbx_description
1 polymer ?
#
loop_
_entity_poly.entity_id
_entity_poly.type
_entity_poly.pdbx_seq_one_letter_code
_entity_poly.pdbx_strand_id
1 'polypeptide(L)'
;MNIAIVGSRTFPQLKLVEWFIRDLPLGVRVISGGAVGVDRAAVEYARQRGLETKIHLPDLNGCKERHEFTERYYDRNQTIVNDADLVVAFTEKDKGGTWDTIKRAHKTGTPFKVIKPSLLFPGEADESNSEQDADKGDGSEDTPATGRELRKGQGPFQIRRVSLGSYALRRKCYIDSEEWARIIADKDNAPEGLAENMLPAFRKFFADNRRLGCVHAITVPPRSVRNLDKPHVMDIVAQTCAREIGAEWVRMFEPWEKSTRGRFAKHGDIKITGDVGKYIGKVVWVIDDITTTNYTLRAAVQSLISLEIHAHGLAYVLMA
;
A
#
# COMPACT_ATOMS: atom_id res chain seq x y z
N MET A 1 20.07 1.27 -10.21
CA MET A 1 18.99 2.10 -9.63
C MET A 1 19.28 2.28 -8.15
N ASN A 2 19.28 3.53 -7.70
CA ASN A 2 19.54 3.91 -6.32
C ASN A 2 18.21 4.22 -5.61
N ILE A 3 17.88 3.52 -4.53
CA ILE A 3 16.66 3.77 -3.75
C ILE A 3 17.05 4.24 -2.36
N ALA A 4 16.72 5.49 -2.04
CA ALA A 4 16.89 6.01 -0.69
C ALA A 4 15.75 5.52 0.20
N ILE A 5 16.08 4.87 1.31
CA ILE A 5 15.12 4.44 2.33
C ILE A 5 15.43 5.22 3.61
N VAL A 6 14.49 6.07 3.99
CA VAL A 6 14.59 6.96 5.15
C VAL A 6 13.35 6.84 6.02
N GLY A 7 13.48 7.14 7.31
CA GLY A 7 12.27 7.09 8.13
C GLY A 7 12.46 7.49 9.59
N SER A 8 11.36 7.37 10.33
CA SER A 8 11.31 7.71 11.75
C SER A 8 12.17 6.78 12.59
N ARG A 9 12.82 7.34 13.61
CA ARG A 9 13.53 6.56 14.64
C ARG A 9 12.61 5.67 15.45
N THR A 10 11.36 6.08 15.58
CA THR A 10 10.30 5.41 16.35
C THR A 10 9.21 4.83 15.45
N PHE A 11 9.57 4.42 14.24
CA PHE A 11 8.62 3.79 13.33
C PHE A 11 8.17 2.43 13.91
N PRO A 12 6.86 2.21 14.14
CA PRO A 12 6.40 1.09 14.96
C PRO A 12 6.54 -0.27 14.27
N GLN A 13 6.59 -0.28 12.94
CA GLN A 13 6.47 -1.53 12.16
C GLN A 13 7.65 -1.73 11.20
N LEU A 14 8.83 -2.01 11.75
CA LEU A 14 10.05 -2.24 10.96
C LEU A 14 9.93 -3.41 9.96
N LYS A 15 9.03 -4.36 10.19
CA LYS A 15 8.71 -5.42 9.22
C LYS A 15 8.25 -4.87 7.86
N LEU A 16 7.63 -3.70 7.81
CA LEU A 16 7.26 -3.07 6.54
C LEU A 16 8.49 -2.66 5.71
N VAL A 17 9.57 -2.28 6.38
CA VAL A 17 10.86 -1.97 5.75
C VAL A 17 11.48 -3.23 5.18
N GLU A 18 11.47 -4.32 5.95
CA GLU A 18 11.94 -5.63 5.54
C GLU A 18 11.20 -6.11 4.28
N TRP A 19 9.87 -6.09 4.30
CA TRP A 19 9.07 -6.51 3.16
C TRP A 19 9.31 -5.64 1.92
N PHE A 20 9.41 -4.33 2.11
CA PHE A 20 9.73 -3.45 0.99
C PHE A 20 11.08 -3.80 0.35
N ILE A 21 12.10 -4.05 1.16
CA ILE A 21 13.44 -4.40 0.68
C ILE A 21 13.45 -5.79 0.05
N ARG A 22 12.71 -6.75 0.60
CA ARG A 22 12.60 -8.09 0.06
C ARG A 22 12.04 -8.11 -1.38
N ASP A 23 11.15 -7.17 -1.69
CA ASP A 23 10.53 -7.05 -3.02
C ASP A 23 11.36 -6.23 -4.02
N LEU A 24 12.52 -5.69 -3.62
CA LEU A 24 13.38 -4.94 -4.54
C LEU A 24 14.09 -5.89 -5.52
N PRO A 25 14.26 -5.49 -6.80
CA PRO A 25 15.07 -6.26 -7.76
C PRO A 25 16.53 -6.40 -7.31
N LEU A 26 17.17 -7.48 -7.67
CA LEU A 26 18.62 -7.61 -7.53
C LEU A 26 19.31 -6.54 -8.38
N GLY A 27 20.42 -5.97 -7.86
CA GLY A 27 21.14 -4.87 -8.50
C GLY A 27 20.65 -3.47 -8.12
N VAL A 28 19.63 -3.37 -7.26
CA VAL A 28 19.28 -2.11 -6.60
C VAL A 28 20.31 -1.82 -5.50
N ARG A 29 20.75 -0.54 -5.43
CA ARG A 29 21.53 -0.03 -4.30
C ARG A 29 20.58 0.68 -3.33
N VAL A 30 20.62 0.28 -2.06
CA VAL A 30 19.86 0.92 -0.98
C VAL A 30 20.71 2.04 -0.37
N ILE A 31 20.18 3.26 -0.40
CA ILE A 31 20.80 4.45 0.21
C ILE A 31 20.06 4.77 1.51
N SER A 32 20.79 5.13 2.55
CA SER A 32 20.19 5.49 3.84
C SER A 32 21.02 6.52 4.61
N GLY A 33 20.40 7.14 5.58
CA GLY A 33 21.06 8.07 6.49
C GLY A 33 21.70 7.42 7.71
N GLY A 34 21.57 6.11 7.92
CA GLY A 34 22.19 5.38 9.02
C GLY A 34 21.62 5.68 10.42
N ALA A 35 20.54 6.43 10.53
CA ALA A 35 19.90 6.72 11.82
C ALA A 35 19.29 5.46 12.44
N VAL A 36 19.07 5.47 13.76
CA VAL A 36 18.33 4.38 14.44
C VAL A 36 16.91 4.30 13.88
N GLY A 37 16.32 3.11 13.90
CA GLY A 37 14.97 2.84 13.37
C GLY A 37 14.99 2.42 11.91
N VAL A 38 14.18 3.04 11.08
CA VAL A 38 14.00 2.67 9.66
C VAL A 38 15.30 2.63 8.89
N ASP A 39 16.14 3.64 9.03
CA ASP A 39 17.39 3.78 8.29
C ASP A 39 18.33 2.59 8.55
N ARG A 40 18.50 2.21 9.83
CA ARG A 40 19.33 1.06 10.23
C ARG A 40 18.72 -0.24 9.74
N ALA A 41 17.41 -0.44 9.96
CA ALA A 41 16.71 -1.64 9.52
C ALA A 41 16.81 -1.82 8.00
N ALA A 42 16.70 -0.73 7.23
CA ALA A 42 16.84 -0.77 5.79
C ALA A 42 18.22 -1.28 5.35
N VAL A 43 19.28 -0.82 6.00
CA VAL A 43 20.64 -1.28 5.69
C VAL A 43 20.84 -2.75 6.06
N GLU A 44 20.33 -3.16 7.22
CA GLU A 44 20.44 -4.55 7.69
C GLU A 44 19.73 -5.53 6.77
N TYR A 45 18.47 -5.25 6.41
CA TYR A 45 17.69 -6.11 5.51
C TYR A 45 18.25 -6.12 4.09
N ALA A 46 18.76 -4.97 3.60
CA ALA A 46 19.40 -4.92 2.29
C ALA A 46 20.67 -5.80 2.24
N ARG A 47 21.49 -5.75 3.28
CA ARG A 47 22.70 -6.60 3.40
C ARG A 47 22.36 -8.08 3.51
N GLN A 48 21.36 -8.44 4.33
CA GLN A 48 20.90 -9.82 4.44
C GLN A 48 20.45 -10.39 3.08
N ARG A 49 19.92 -9.52 2.22
CA ARG A 49 19.49 -9.89 0.88
C ARG A 49 20.61 -9.81 -0.19
N GLY A 50 21.80 -9.41 0.17
CA GLY A 50 22.92 -9.24 -0.77
C GLY A 50 22.79 -8.01 -1.67
N LEU A 51 21.98 -7.01 -1.30
CA LEU A 51 21.89 -5.74 -2.02
C LEU A 51 23.03 -4.82 -1.61
N GLU A 52 23.50 -4.01 -2.57
CA GLU A 52 24.49 -2.97 -2.29
C GLU A 52 23.88 -1.89 -1.38
N THR A 53 24.64 -1.42 -0.39
CA THR A 53 24.21 -0.37 0.53
C THR A 53 25.17 0.81 0.53
N LYS A 54 24.61 2.03 0.58
CA LYS A 54 25.36 3.27 0.76
C LYS A 54 24.76 4.08 1.90
N ILE A 55 25.61 4.46 2.85
CA ILE A 55 25.18 5.22 4.04
C ILE A 55 25.80 6.59 3.98
N HIS A 56 24.95 7.62 4.00
CA HIS A 56 25.40 9.01 4.13
C HIS A 56 25.33 9.41 5.60
N LEU A 57 26.46 9.69 6.20
CA LEU A 57 26.54 10.22 7.56
C LEU A 57 26.72 11.73 7.51
N PRO A 58 26.18 12.49 8.46
CA PRO A 58 26.48 13.91 8.59
C PRO A 58 27.92 14.11 9.04
N ASP A 59 28.61 15.10 8.51
CA ASP A 59 29.87 15.54 9.05
C ASP A 59 29.62 16.48 10.24
N LEU A 60 29.85 15.96 11.44
CA LEU A 60 29.62 16.68 12.69
C LEU A 60 30.89 17.27 13.28
N ASN A 61 32.02 17.20 12.56
CA ASN A 61 33.27 17.76 13.01
C ASN A 61 33.18 19.29 13.18
N GLY A 62 33.64 19.78 14.31
CA GLY A 62 33.63 21.19 14.64
C GLY A 62 32.28 21.76 15.09
N CYS A 63 31.19 21.00 15.06
CA CYS A 63 29.90 21.47 15.56
C CYS A 63 29.95 21.62 17.09
N LYS A 64 29.54 22.79 17.58
CA LYS A 64 29.44 23.09 19.02
C LYS A 64 28.02 23.42 19.45
N GLU A 65 27.25 24.05 18.56
CA GLU A 65 25.91 24.51 18.86
C GLU A 65 24.82 23.65 18.19
N ARG A 66 23.62 23.61 18.80
CA ARG A 66 22.52 22.77 18.34
C ARG A 66 22.09 23.04 16.89
N HIS A 67 22.16 24.30 16.45
CA HIS A 67 21.77 24.69 15.10
C HIS A 67 22.76 24.12 14.06
N GLU A 68 24.10 24.12 14.35
CA GLU A 68 25.11 23.57 13.46
C GLU A 68 24.90 22.07 13.21
N PHE A 69 24.59 21.29 14.26
CA PHE A 69 24.19 19.89 14.10
C PHE A 69 22.96 19.73 13.20
N THR A 70 21.96 20.61 13.35
CA THR A 70 20.75 20.56 12.54
C THR A 70 21.05 20.83 11.06
N GLU A 71 21.88 21.82 10.76
CA GLU A 71 22.32 22.14 9.40
C GLU A 71 23.05 20.95 8.75
N ARG A 72 23.99 20.32 9.46
CA ARG A 72 24.70 19.14 8.95
C ARG A 72 23.79 17.96 8.66
N TYR A 73 22.77 17.73 9.50
CA TYR A 73 21.75 16.73 9.21
C TYR A 73 20.92 17.07 7.97
N TYR A 74 20.62 18.33 7.74
CA TYR A 74 19.89 18.78 6.57
C TYR A 74 20.75 18.71 5.29
N ASP A 75 22.02 19.03 5.35
CA ASP A 75 22.96 18.86 4.24
C ASP A 75 23.07 17.39 3.82
N ARG A 76 23.19 16.52 4.82
CA ARG A 76 23.17 15.08 4.59
C ARG A 76 21.86 14.60 3.93
N ASN A 77 20.71 15.14 4.32
CA ASN A 77 19.43 14.80 3.69
C ASN A 77 19.41 15.22 2.21
N GLN A 78 20.00 16.36 1.89
CA GLN A 78 20.16 16.78 0.49
C GLN A 78 21.05 15.82 -0.30
N THR A 79 22.16 15.38 0.29
CA THR A 79 23.05 14.39 -0.34
C THR A 79 22.34 13.07 -0.62
N ILE A 80 21.51 12.59 0.32
CA ILE A 80 20.68 11.39 0.13
C ILE A 80 19.74 11.56 -1.08
N VAL A 81 19.06 12.69 -1.18
CA VAL A 81 18.12 12.97 -2.28
C VAL A 81 18.83 13.07 -3.62
N ASN A 82 19.98 13.73 -3.66
CA ASN A 82 20.75 13.91 -4.89
C ASN A 82 21.31 12.58 -5.44
N ASP A 83 21.56 11.61 -4.57
CA ASP A 83 22.12 10.30 -4.93
C ASP A 83 21.04 9.26 -5.25
N ALA A 84 19.77 9.58 -5.05
CA ALA A 84 18.66 8.67 -5.19
C ALA A 84 17.85 8.87 -6.48
N ASP A 85 17.53 7.75 -7.17
CA ASP A 85 16.55 7.72 -8.25
C ASP A 85 15.10 7.69 -7.72
N LEU A 86 14.92 7.22 -6.47
CA LEU A 86 13.65 7.15 -5.76
C LEU A 86 13.87 7.29 -4.25
N VAL A 87 13.08 8.12 -3.59
CA VAL A 87 13.07 8.24 -2.13
C VAL A 87 11.84 7.52 -1.56
N VAL A 88 12.04 6.59 -0.63
CA VAL A 88 10.97 5.91 0.09
C VAL A 88 11.07 6.25 1.57
N ALA A 89 10.06 6.93 2.09
CA ALA A 89 10.02 7.44 3.45
C ALA A 89 9.00 6.68 4.31
N PHE A 90 9.46 6.10 5.41
CA PHE A 90 8.62 5.41 6.40
C PHE A 90 8.43 6.34 7.60
N THR A 91 7.26 6.97 7.72
CA THR A 91 6.98 7.94 8.80
C THR A 91 5.49 8.08 9.06
N GLU A 92 5.12 8.32 10.32
CA GLU A 92 3.76 8.74 10.71
C GLU A 92 3.63 10.26 10.75
N LYS A 93 4.75 10.95 10.98
CA LYS A 93 4.73 12.39 11.28
C LYS A 93 5.06 13.20 10.02
N ASP A 94 4.34 14.31 9.84
CA ASP A 94 4.58 15.28 8.77
C ASP A 94 5.58 16.36 9.20
N LYS A 95 6.55 15.99 10.06
CA LYS A 95 7.59 16.87 10.60
C LYS A 95 8.90 16.11 10.87
N GLY A 96 9.97 16.85 11.08
CA GLY A 96 11.32 16.32 11.40
C GLY A 96 12.16 15.96 10.18
N GLY A 97 13.29 15.28 10.40
CA GLY A 97 14.29 14.99 9.37
C GLY A 97 13.79 14.18 8.19
N THR A 98 12.92 13.20 8.43
CA THR A 98 12.31 12.41 7.35
C THR A 98 11.44 13.28 6.45
N TRP A 99 10.68 14.20 7.05
CA TRP A 99 9.84 15.13 6.29
C TRP A 99 10.68 16.17 5.53
N ASP A 100 11.81 16.61 6.07
CA ASP A 100 12.79 17.44 5.35
C ASP A 100 13.30 16.73 4.10
N THR A 101 13.65 15.45 4.20
CA THR A 101 14.07 14.66 3.03
C THR A 101 12.97 14.57 1.97
N ILE A 102 11.71 14.39 2.36
CA ILE A 102 10.56 14.39 1.44
C ILE A 102 10.40 15.74 0.74
N LYS A 103 10.48 16.86 1.50
CA LYS A 103 10.40 18.20 0.93
C LYS A 103 11.52 18.47 -0.08
N ARG A 104 12.73 18.01 0.21
CA ARG A 104 13.87 18.13 -0.70
C ARG A 104 13.67 17.32 -1.97
N ALA A 105 13.22 16.08 -1.86
CA ALA A 105 12.89 15.24 -3.01
C ALA A 105 11.81 15.89 -3.90
N HIS A 106 10.77 16.47 -3.28
CA HIS A 106 9.76 17.23 -4.01
C HIS A 106 10.36 18.45 -4.74
N LYS A 107 11.22 19.21 -4.05
CA LYS A 107 11.87 20.42 -4.61
C LYS A 107 12.82 20.11 -5.78
N THR A 108 13.54 18.99 -5.71
CA THR A 108 14.49 18.56 -6.75
C THR A 108 13.83 17.78 -7.89
N GLY A 109 12.54 17.48 -7.79
CA GLY A 109 11.84 16.62 -8.76
C GLY A 109 12.19 15.13 -8.64
N THR A 110 12.92 14.73 -7.59
CA THR A 110 13.23 13.32 -7.34
C THR A 110 11.95 12.56 -6.96
N PRO A 111 11.59 11.47 -7.64
CA PRO A 111 10.42 10.67 -7.28
C PRO A 111 10.47 10.24 -5.81
N PHE A 112 9.35 10.35 -5.11
CA PHE A 112 9.29 9.91 -3.72
C PHE A 112 7.98 9.20 -3.38
N LYS A 113 8.03 8.38 -2.32
CA LYS A 113 6.90 7.66 -1.77
C LYS A 113 6.92 7.74 -0.26
N VAL A 114 5.77 8.05 0.34
CA VAL A 114 5.61 8.05 1.79
C VAL A 114 4.79 6.84 2.21
N ILE A 115 5.29 6.09 3.19
CA ILE A 115 4.65 4.93 3.79
C ILE A 115 4.33 5.29 5.24
N LYS A 116 3.04 5.42 5.54
CA LYS A 116 2.52 5.72 6.89
C LYS A 116 1.85 4.46 7.45
N PRO A 117 2.24 3.94 8.61
CA PRO A 117 1.55 2.82 9.27
C PRO A 117 0.08 3.13 9.54
N SER A 118 -0.29 4.34 9.97
CA SER A 118 -1.68 4.74 10.19
C SER A 118 -2.55 4.63 8.94
N LEU A 119 -1.96 4.79 7.75
CA LEU A 119 -2.64 4.51 6.48
C LEU A 119 -2.72 3.00 6.20
N LEU A 120 -1.93 2.20 6.89
CA LEU A 120 -1.87 0.75 6.77
C LEU A 120 -2.64 0.06 7.89
N PHE A 121 -2.67 0.67 9.09
CA PHE A 121 -3.26 0.15 10.32
C PHE A 121 -4.01 1.28 11.06
N PRO A 122 -5.16 1.76 10.53
CA PRO A 122 -5.95 2.74 11.27
C PRO A 122 -6.57 2.05 12.50
N GLY A 123 -6.12 2.41 13.68
CA GLY A 123 -6.61 1.89 14.96
C GLY A 123 -5.55 1.63 16.03
N GLU A 124 -4.25 1.65 15.71
CA GLU A 124 -3.17 1.58 16.70
C GLU A 124 -2.48 2.93 16.95
N ALA A 125 -3.21 4.04 16.76
CA ALA A 125 -2.74 5.33 17.25
C ALA A 125 -2.98 5.38 18.77
N ASP A 126 -1.89 5.41 19.53
CA ASP A 126 -1.84 5.64 20.97
C ASP A 126 -2.88 6.67 21.43
N GLU A 127 -3.78 6.26 22.31
CA GLU A 127 -4.65 7.17 23.06
C GLU A 127 -3.89 7.98 24.15
N SER A 128 -2.57 8.06 24.09
CA SER A 128 -1.75 8.82 25.02
C SER A 128 -1.11 10.03 24.35
N ASN A 129 -1.89 11.06 24.05
CA ASN A 129 -1.48 12.49 24.07
C ASN A 129 -2.59 13.39 23.50
N SER A 130 -3.68 13.45 24.21
CA SER A 130 -4.62 14.58 24.13
C SER A 130 -4.59 15.30 25.46
N GLU A 131 -3.62 16.21 25.61
CA GLU A 131 -3.77 17.40 26.47
C GLU A 131 -2.52 18.28 26.30
N GLN A 132 -2.80 19.55 26.01
CA GLN A 132 -1.91 20.71 25.92
C GLN A 132 -1.41 21.06 24.52
N ASP A 133 -2.21 21.88 23.84
CA ASP A 133 -1.85 23.22 23.38
C ASP A 133 -3.04 23.85 22.65
N ALA A 134 -3.89 24.47 23.45
CA ALA A 134 -4.77 25.55 22.99
C ALA A 134 -3.95 26.83 23.12
N ASP A 135 -3.69 27.54 22.05
CA ASP A 135 -3.96 28.97 21.85
C ASP A 135 -3.27 29.52 20.59
N LYS A 136 -4.01 30.44 19.98
CA LYS A 136 -3.70 31.46 18.98
C LYS A 136 -3.92 31.14 17.52
N GLY A 137 -5.07 31.73 17.13
CA GLY A 137 -5.53 31.83 15.77
C GLY A 137 -4.72 32.79 14.90
N ASP A 138 -4.88 32.63 13.63
CA ASP A 138 -5.09 33.73 12.70
C ASP A 138 -5.89 33.21 11.50
N GLY A 139 -6.90 33.97 11.14
CA GLY A 139 -7.81 33.67 10.05
C GLY A 139 -7.21 34.06 8.72
N SER A 140 -7.39 33.20 7.75
CA SER A 140 -7.52 33.62 6.36
C SER A 140 -8.43 32.64 5.63
N GLU A 141 -9.56 33.18 5.17
CA GLU A 141 -10.47 32.56 4.23
C GLU A 141 -9.75 32.20 2.94
N ASP A 142 -9.82 30.95 2.51
CA ASP A 142 -9.50 30.57 1.15
C ASP A 142 -10.65 29.77 0.52
N THR A 143 -11.18 30.41 -0.49
CA THR A 143 -12.23 29.99 -1.43
C THR A 143 -11.93 28.66 -2.10
N PRO A 144 -12.94 27.86 -2.45
CA PRO A 144 -12.74 26.56 -3.12
C PRO A 144 -12.36 26.78 -4.58
N ALA A 145 -11.20 26.28 -4.94
CA ALA A 145 -10.71 26.26 -6.32
C ALA A 145 -11.51 25.28 -7.18
N THR A 146 -12.20 25.87 -8.12
CA THR A 146 -12.90 25.27 -9.26
C THR A 146 -12.02 24.32 -10.07
N GLY A 147 -12.69 23.27 -10.53
CA GLY A 147 -12.36 22.28 -11.55
C GLY A 147 -11.02 22.36 -12.28
N ARG A 148 -10.13 21.39 -12.02
CA ARG A 148 -9.03 21.06 -12.92
C ARG A 148 -9.55 20.18 -14.06
N GLU A 149 -9.57 20.72 -15.27
CA GLU A 149 -9.78 19.98 -16.50
C GLU A 149 -8.86 18.77 -16.61
N LEU A 150 -9.43 17.63 -16.93
CA LEU A 150 -8.73 16.37 -17.19
C LEU A 150 -7.82 16.54 -18.43
N ARG A 151 -6.52 16.34 -18.27
CA ARG A 151 -5.61 16.29 -19.42
C ARG A 151 -6.01 15.14 -20.35
N LYS A 152 -6.29 15.48 -21.62
CA LYS A 152 -6.55 14.51 -22.70
C LYS A 152 -5.35 13.55 -22.80
N GLY A 153 -5.60 12.23 -22.58
CA GLY A 153 -4.59 11.17 -22.72
C GLY A 153 -4.55 10.13 -21.62
N GLN A 154 -5.33 10.29 -20.55
CA GLN A 154 -5.41 9.27 -19.49
C GLN A 154 -6.62 8.37 -19.77
N GLY A 155 -6.36 7.11 -20.15
CA GLY A 155 -7.40 6.10 -20.33
C GLY A 155 -8.23 5.86 -19.04
N PRO A 156 -9.38 5.18 -19.16
CA PRO A 156 -10.36 5.02 -18.08
C PRO A 156 -9.84 4.22 -16.87
N PHE A 157 -8.67 3.60 -16.98
CA PHE A 157 -8.08 2.78 -15.92
C PHE A 157 -6.81 3.43 -15.38
N GLN A 158 -6.90 4.01 -14.18
CA GLN A 158 -5.74 4.51 -13.44
C GLN A 158 -5.48 3.57 -12.26
N ILE A 159 -4.46 2.74 -12.38
CA ILE A 159 -3.99 1.91 -11.28
C ILE A 159 -3.47 2.83 -10.17
N ARG A 160 -4.13 2.82 -9.02
CA ARG A 160 -3.68 3.55 -7.85
C ARG A 160 -3.45 2.60 -6.69
N ARG A 161 -2.34 2.78 -6.03
CA ARG A 161 -2.07 2.08 -4.78
C ARG A 161 -2.94 2.67 -3.69
N VAL A 162 -3.78 1.85 -3.07
CA VAL A 162 -4.72 2.24 -2.02
C VAL A 162 -4.06 2.15 -0.64
N SER A 163 -3.24 1.13 -0.45
CA SER A 163 -2.43 0.91 0.77
C SER A 163 -1.19 0.09 0.42
N LEU A 164 -0.31 -0.18 1.40
CA LEU A 164 0.82 -1.09 1.16
C LEU A 164 0.26 -2.47 0.73
N GLY A 165 0.68 -2.94 -0.45
CA GLY A 165 0.22 -4.21 -1.01
C GLY A 165 -1.23 -4.24 -1.51
N SER A 166 -1.96 -3.11 -1.53
CA SER A 166 -3.32 -3.06 -2.07
C SER A 166 -3.45 -1.98 -3.14
N TYR A 167 -4.19 -2.31 -4.21
CA TYR A 167 -4.37 -1.49 -5.39
C TYR A 167 -5.86 -1.39 -5.73
N ALA A 168 -6.25 -0.35 -6.47
CA ALA A 168 -7.56 -0.23 -7.07
C ALA A 168 -7.43 0.13 -8.55
N LEU A 169 -8.25 -0.49 -9.38
CA LEU A 169 -8.25 -0.29 -10.83
C LEU A 169 -9.00 0.99 -11.22
N ARG A 170 -10.06 1.33 -10.48
CA ARG A 170 -10.90 2.50 -10.76
C ARG A 170 -11.27 3.22 -9.46
N ARG A 171 -11.62 4.51 -9.55
CA ARG A 171 -12.28 5.25 -8.47
C ARG A 171 -13.74 5.50 -8.83
N LYS A 172 -14.62 5.50 -7.84
CA LYS A 172 -16.05 5.75 -8.04
C LYS A 172 -16.31 7.12 -8.70
N CYS A 173 -15.53 8.14 -8.36
CA CYS A 173 -15.69 9.48 -8.96
C CYS A 173 -15.48 9.54 -10.49
N TYR A 174 -14.93 8.48 -11.10
CA TYR A 174 -14.78 8.34 -12.56
C TYR A 174 -15.75 7.33 -13.17
N ILE A 175 -16.76 6.89 -12.41
CA ILE A 175 -17.82 5.97 -12.84
C ILE A 175 -19.11 6.77 -12.80
N ASP A 176 -19.81 6.84 -13.92
CA ASP A 176 -21.09 7.52 -13.96
C ASP A 176 -22.17 6.79 -13.14
N SER A 177 -23.28 7.47 -12.91
CA SER A 177 -24.33 6.94 -12.01
C SER A 177 -25.02 5.69 -12.58
N GLU A 178 -25.11 5.58 -13.91
CA GLU A 178 -25.75 4.45 -14.57
C GLU A 178 -24.85 3.21 -14.55
N GLU A 179 -23.56 3.37 -14.88
CA GLU A 179 -22.58 2.30 -14.75
C GLU A 179 -22.47 1.81 -13.29
N TRP A 180 -22.50 2.77 -12.33
CA TRP A 180 -22.47 2.43 -10.91
C TRP A 180 -23.69 1.61 -10.47
N ALA A 181 -24.89 2.04 -10.89
CA ALA A 181 -26.12 1.30 -10.57
C ALA A 181 -26.10 -0.12 -11.15
N ARG A 182 -25.58 -0.29 -12.37
CA ARG A 182 -25.38 -1.63 -12.97
C ARG A 182 -24.40 -2.48 -12.18
N ILE A 183 -23.25 -1.97 -11.80
CA ILE A 183 -22.27 -2.72 -11.00
C ILE A 183 -22.91 -3.24 -9.71
N ILE A 184 -23.71 -2.42 -9.02
CA ILE A 184 -24.37 -2.82 -7.78
C ILE A 184 -25.49 -3.85 -8.03
N ALA A 185 -26.29 -3.67 -9.07
CA ALA A 185 -27.43 -4.54 -9.40
C ALA A 185 -26.96 -5.91 -9.91
N ASP A 186 -25.97 -5.92 -10.81
CA ASP A 186 -25.53 -7.13 -11.52
C ASP A 186 -24.63 -8.01 -10.66
N LYS A 187 -24.05 -7.47 -9.59
CA LYS A 187 -23.20 -8.20 -8.65
C LYS A 187 -23.85 -9.50 -8.14
N ASP A 188 -25.14 -9.44 -7.84
CA ASP A 188 -25.92 -10.57 -7.30
C ASP A 188 -26.91 -11.16 -8.32
N ASN A 189 -27.24 -10.43 -9.41
CA ASN A 189 -28.28 -10.83 -10.37
C ASN A 189 -27.71 -11.35 -11.70
N ALA A 190 -26.61 -10.81 -12.17
CA ALA A 190 -25.96 -11.18 -13.43
C ALA A 190 -24.43 -11.20 -13.30
N PRO A 191 -23.86 -12.03 -12.40
CA PRO A 191 -22.44 -12.00 -12.09
C PRO A 191 -21.54 -12.34 -13.28
N GLU A 192 -21.98 -13.17 -14.22
CA GLU A 192 -21.24 -13.53 -15.44
C GLU A 192 -21.03 -12.31 -16.34
N GLY A 193 -22.11 -11.57 -16.65
CA GLY A 193 -22.05 -10.38 -17.48
C GLY A 193 -21.22 -9.27 -16.84
N LEU A 194 -21.32 -9.11 -15.51
CA LEU A 194 -20.48 -8.17 -14.80
C LEU A 194 -19.00 -8.60 -14.78
N ALA A 195 -18.72 -9.90 -14.64
CA ALA A 195 -17.36 -10.43 -14.70
C ALA A 195 -16.70 -10.15 -16.07
N GLU A 196 -17.44 -10.35 -17.16
CA GLU A 196 -16.97 -10.02 -18.53
C GLU A 196 -16.57 -8.54 -18.65
N ASN A 197 -17.32 -7.64 -18.04
CA ASN A 197 -17.01 -6.22 -18.02
C ASN A 197 -15.79 -5.85 -17.15
N MET A 198 -15.55 -6.59 -16.07
CA MET A 198 -14.42 -6.37 -15.15
C MET A 198 -13.10 -6.98 -15.67
N LEU A 199 -13.16 -8.14 -16.31
CA LEU A 199 -12.00 -8.91 -16.75
C LEU A 199 -10.97 -8.11 -17.55
N PRO A 200 -11.32 -7.24 -18.50
CA PRO A 200 -10.33 -6.46 -19.25
C PRO A 200 -9.41 -5.62 -18.36
N ALA A 201 -9.95 -5.05 -17.28
CA ALA A 201 -9.18 -4.23 -16.36
C ALA A 201 -8.20 -5.08 -15.52
N PHE A 202 -8.64 -6.24 -15.02
CA PHE A 202 -7.77 -7.17 -14.29
C PHE A 202 -6.69 -7.76 -15.21
N ARG A 203 -7.05 -8.18 -16.42
CA ARG A 203 -6.09 -8.66 -17.43
C ARG A 203 -5.00 -7.64 -17.72
N LYS A 204 -5.41 -6.39 -17.95
CA LYS A 204 -4.47 -5.30 -18.18
C LYS A 204 -3.57 -5.10 -16.97
N PHE A 205 -4.12 -5.12 -15.76
CA PHE A 205 -3.32 -5.01 -14.53
C PHE A 205 -2.24 -6.09 -14.45
N PHE A 206 -2.61 -7.36 -14.59
CA PHE A 206 -1.65 -8.46 -14.50
C PHE A 206 -0.64 -8.47 -15.66
N ALA A 207 -1.04 -8.07 -16.87
CA ALA A 207 -0.14 -7.93 -18.01
C ALA A 207 0.90 -6.81 -17.81
N ASP A 208 0.46 -5.64 -17.37
CA ASP A 208 1.33 -4.48 -17.16
C ASP A 208 2.25 -4.64 -15.94
N ASN A 209 1.86 -5.47 -14.99
CA ASN A 209 2.56 -5.66 -13.72
C ASN A 209 3.28 -7.02 -13.59
N ARG A 210 3.65 -7.66 -14.69
CA ARG A 210 4.45 -8.90 -14.69
C ARG A 210 5.74 -8.80 -13.87
N ARG A 211 6.23 -7.59 -13.62
CA ARG A 211 7.39 -7.29 -12.77
C ARG A 211 7.13 -7.46 -11.27
N LEU A 212 5.88 -7.60 -10.85
CA LEU A 212 5.52 -7.86 -9.44
C LEU A 212 5.83 -9.30 -8.98
N GLY A 213 6.51 -10.08 -9.81
CA GLY A 213 6.90 -11.44 -9.55
C GLY A 213 5.91 -12.46 -10.11
N CYS A 214 6.27 -13.75 -9.98
CA CYS A 214 5.39 -14.83 -10.38
C CYS A 214 4.19 -14.90 -9.42
N VAL A 215 2.99 -14.70 -9.93
CA VAL A 215 1.76 -14.90 -9.14
C VAL A 215 1.54 -16.41 -8.98
N HIS A 216 1.50 -16.87 -7.73
CA HIS A 216 1.34 -18.31 -7.43
C HIS A 216 -0.13 -18.67 -7.23
N ALA A 217 -0.90 -17.76 -6.60
CA ALA A 217 -2.32 -17.96 -6.43
C ALA A 217 -3.11 -16.64 -6.46
N ILE A 218 -4.39 -16.76 -6.83
CA ILE A 218 -5.41 -15.72 -6.68
C ILE A 218 -6.48 -16.23 -5.74
N THR A 219 -6.94 -15.37 -4.83
CA THR A 219 -8.05 -15.63 -3.92
C THR A 219 -8.97 -14.41 -3.84
N VAL A 220 -10.11 -14.56 -3.18
CA VAL A 220 -11.05 -13.47 -2.89
C VAL A 220 -11.22 -13.32 -1.38
N PRO A 221 -11.63 -12.15 -0.88
CA PRO A 221 -11.94 -11.97 0.54
C PRO A 221 -13.02 -12.95 1.02
N PRO A 222 -13.15 -13.17 2.34
CA PRO A 222 -14.17 -14.05 2.89
C PRO A 222 -15.58 -13.58 2.51
N ARG A 223 -16.41 -14.50 2.10
CA ARG A 223 -17.81 -14.25 1.72
C ARG A 223 -18.74 -14.37 2.92
N SER A 224 -19.87 -13.68 2.87
CA SER A 224 -20.94 -13.88 3.84
C SER A 224 -21.54 -15.29 3.70
N VAL A 225 -21.77 -15.95 4.83
CA VAL A 225 -22.44 -17.27 4.88
C VAL A 225 -23.77 -17.27 4.11
N ARG A 226 -24.52 -16.16 4.13
CA ARG A 226 -25.82 -16.03 3.46
C ARG A 226 -25.79 -16.15 1.93
N ASN A 227 -24.63 -15.98 1.30
CA ASN A 227 -24.49 -15.93 -0.14
C ASN A 227 -23.54 -16.99 -0.71
N LEU A 228 -23.26 -18.06 0.06
CA LEU A 228 -22.31 -19.09 -0.36
C LEU A 228 -22.77 -19.90 -1.57
N ASP A 229 -24.07 -20.14 -1.65
CA ASP A 229 -24.67 -20.98 -2.69
C ASP A 229 -24.93 -20.20 -4.01
N LYS A 230 -24.67 -18.88 -4.00
CA LYS A 230 -24.86 -18.07 -5.19
C LYS A 230 -23.53 -17.87 -5.93
N PRO A 231 -23.53 -17.89 -7.27
CA PRO A 231 -22.35 -17.46 -8.03
C PRO A 231 -21.98 -16.04 -7.64
N HIS A 232 -20.70 -15.74 -7.62
CA HIS A 232 -20.19 -14.41 -7.26
C HIS A 232 -19.21 -13.91 -8.31
N VAL A 233 -19.39 -12.66 -8.70
CA VAL A 233 -18.60 -12.03 -9.76
C VAL A 233 -17.10 -12.20 -9.56
N MET A 234 -16.60 -12.04 -8.32
CA MET A 234 -15.17 -12.14 -8.06
C MET A 234 -14.64 -13.56 -8.08
N ASP A 235 -15.44 -14.58 -7.81
CA ASP A 235 -15.02 -15.98 -8.00
C ASP A 235 -14.76 -16.24 -9.51
N ILE A 236 -15.65 -15.73 -10.38
CA ILE A 236 -15.54 -15.88 -11.85
C ILE A 236 -14.29 -15.13 -12.35
N VAL A 237 -14.11 -13.88 -11.93
CA VAL A 237 -12.97 -13.05 -12.30
C VAL A 237 -11.67 -13.70 -11.82
N ALA A 238 -11.61 -14.12 -10.54
CA ALA A 238 -10.42 -14.71 -9.94
C ALA A 238 -10.02 -16.03 -10.63
N GLN A 239 -10.97 -16.91 -10.88
CA GLN A 239 -10.76 -18.19 -11.57
C GLN A 239 -10.26 -17.95 -12.99
N THR A 240 -10.86 -17.01 -13.71
CA THR A 240 -10.47 -16.70 -15.09
C THR A 240 -9.07 -16.09 -15.14
N CYS A 241 -8.78 -15.09 -14.30
CA CYS A 241 -7.44 -14.49 -14.23
C CYS A 241 -6.38 -15.49 -13.82
N ALA A 242 -6.63 -16.33 -12.81
CA ALA A 242 -5.68 -17.35 -12.37
C ALA A 242 -5.32 -18.31 -13.51
N ARG A 243 -6.32 -18.83 -14.21
CA ARG A 243 -6.11 -19.71 -15.37
C ARG A 243 -5.27 -19.05 -16.48
N GLU A 244 -5.53 -17.78 -16.79
CA GLU A 244 -4.85 -17.05 -17.88
C GLU A 244 -3.39 -16.70 -17.56
N ILE A 245 -3.04 -16.49 -16.28
CA ILE A 245 -1.67 -16.18 -15.87
C ILE A 245 -0.89 -17.40 -15.35
N GLY A 246 -1.50 -18.59 -15.34
CA GLY A 246 -0.87 -19.82 -14.85
C GLY A 246 -0.76 -19.90 -13.33
N ALA A 247 -1.63 -19.20 -12.61
CA ALA A 247 -1.72 -19.22 -11.14
C ALA A 247 -2.81 -20.20 -10.67
N GLU A 248 -2.77 -20.57 -9.40
CA GLU A 248 -3.81 -21.38 -8.77
C GLU A 248 -4.97 -20.50 -8.30
N TRP A 249 -6.21 -20.89 -8.58
CA TRP A 249 -7.38 -20.33 -7.94
C TRP A 249 -7.70 -21.11 -6.67
N VAL A 250 -7.78 -20.43 -5.52
CA VAL A 250 -8.07 -21.10 -4.24
C VAL A 250 -8.80 -20.16 -3.29
N ARG A 251 -9.80 -20.70 -2.59
CA ARG A 251 -10.45 -19.99 -1.48
C ARG A 251 -9.63 -20.21 -0.22
N MET A 252 -9.05 -19.14 0.30
CA MET A 252 -8.16 -19.18 1.47
C MET A 252 -8.84 -18.73 2.77
N PHE A 253 -10.10 -18.29 2.70
CA PHE A 253 -10.79 -17.73 3.86
C PHE A 253 -12.10 -18.46 4.13
N GLU A 254 -12.38 -18.73 5.42
CA GLU A 254 -13.66 -19.22 5.85
C GLU A 254 -14.74 -18.17 5.60
N PRO A 255 -15.96 -18.60 5.24
CA PRO A 255 -17.11 -17.71 5.22
C PRO A 255 -17.35 -17.11 6.60
N TRP A 256 -17.78 -15.87 6.65
CA TRP A 256 -18.05 -15.20 7.91
C TRP A 256 -19.51 -14.78 8.06
N GLU A 257 -19.99 -14.76 9.30
CA GLU A 257 -21.25 -14.13 9.62
C GLU A 257 -21.05 -12.62 9.77
N LYS A 258 -21.66 -11.83 8.86
CA LYS A 258 -21.75 -10.40 9.07
C LYS A 258 -22.59 -10.12 10.31
N SER A 259 -21.98 -9.69 11.40
CA SER A 259 -22.76 -9.13 12.50
C SER A 259 -23.52 -7.91 11.99
N THR A 260 -24.82 -7.82 12.32
CA THR A 260 -25.70 -6.71 11.90
C THR A 260 -25.20 -5.32 12.36
N ARG A 261 -24.17 -5.25 13.21
CA ARG A 261 -23.54 -4.03 13.73
C ARG A 261 -22.07 -3.88 13.33
N GLY A 262 -21.45 -4.89 12.75
CA GLY A 262 -20.03 -4.87 12.42
C GLY A 262 -19.76 -4.13 11.11
N ARG A 263 -19.41 -2.88 11.19
CA ARG A 263 -19.00 -2.11 10.00
C ARG A 263 -17.59 -2.45 9.52
N PHE A 264 -16.79 -3.16 10.33
CA PHE A 264 -15.36 -3.34 10.06
C PHE A 264 -14.90 -4.72 10.52
N ALA A 265 -14.38 -5.52 9.60
CA ALA A 265 -13.61 -6.71 9.93
C ALA A 265 -12.27 -6.30 10.53
N LYS A 266 -11.95 -6.82 11.71
CA LYS A 266 -10.60 -6.72 12.26
C LYS A 266 -9.76 -7.86 11.71
N HIS A 267 -8.44 -7.70 11.73
CA HIS A 267 -7.51 -8.74 11.30
C HIS A 267 -7.79 -10.11 11.96
N GLY A 268 -8.09 -10.13 13.26
CA GLY A 268 -8.39 -11.36 14.01
C GLY A 268 -9.75 -11.99 13.70
N ASP A 269 -10.61 -11.32 12.93
CA ASP A 269 -11.96 -11.81 12.61
C ASP A 269 -11.98 -12.68 11.34
N ILE A 270 -10.90 -12.65 10.54
CA ILE A 270 -10.77 -13.41 9.31
C ILE A 270 -10.03 -14.72 9.58
N LYS A 271 -10.76 -15.81 9.47
CA LYS A 271 -10.21 -17.16 9.59
C LYS A 271 -9.74 -17.67 8.24
N ILE A 272 -8.61 -18.32 8.24
CA ILE A 272 -8.02 -18.94 7.05
C ILE A 272 -8.46 -20.39 7.00
N THR A 273 -8.90 -20.83 5.83
CA THR A 273 -9.33 -22.21 5.57
C THR A 273 -8.26 -23.02 4.87
N GLY A 274 -8.22 -24.32 5.16
CA GLY A 274 -7.39 -25.27 4.46
C GLY A 274 -5.88 -25.16 4.74
N ASP A 275 -5.12 -25.93 4.00
CA ASP A 275 -3.66 -25.91 4.06
C ASP A 275 -3.11 -24.81 3.15
N VAL A 276 -2.91 -23.62 3.74
CA VAL A 276 -2.26 -22.49 3.07
C VAL A 276 -0.73 -22.51 3.23
N GLY A 277 -0.19 -23.49 3.97
CA GLY A 277 1.25 -23.63 4.23
C GLY A 277 2.06 -23.75 2.95
N LYS A 278 1.51 -24.35 1.91
CA LYS A 278 2.15 -24.46 0.57
C LYS A 278 2.41 -23.09 -0.10
N TYR A 279 1.81 -21.99 0.42
CA TYR A 279 2.00 -20.63 -0.11
C TYR A 279 2.94 -19.76 0.74
N ILE A 280 3.52 -20.29 1.82
CA ILE A 280 4.55 -19.58 2.58
C ILE A 280 5.70 -19.16 1.62
N GLY A 281 6.10 -17.89 1.69
CA GLY A 281 7.09 -17.30 0.80
C GLY A 281 6.64 -17.09 -0.66
N LYS A 282 5.39 -17.42 -1.02
CA LYS A 282 4.84 -17.26 -2.37
C LYS A 282 3.96 -16.02 -2.50
N VAL A 283 3.79 -15.55 -3.72
CA VAL A 283 2.97 -14.37 -4.04
C VAL A 283 1.52 -14.77 -4.25
N VAL A 284 0.61 -14.19 -3.46
CA VAL A 284 -0.84 -14.40 -3.52
C VAL A 284 -1.54 -13.06 -3.75
N TRP A 285 -2.48 -13.03 -4.67
CA TRP A 285 -3.34 -11.87 -4.88
C TRP A 285 -4.74 -12.11 -4.32
N VAL A 286 -5.19 -11.17 -3.48
CA VAL A 286 -6.56 -11.10 -2.97
C VAL A 286 -7.30 -10.08 -3.81
N ILE A 287 -8.28 -10.51 -4.62
CA ILE A 287 -9.00 -9.60 -5.51
C ILE A 287 -10.45 -9.39 -5.05
N ASP A 288 -10.94 -8.15 -5.15
CA ASP A 288 -12.26 -7.72 -4.67
C ASP A 288 -12.95 -6.82 -5.70
N ASP A 289 -14.28 -6.74 -5.65
CA ASP A 289 -15.07 -5.90 -6.57
C ASP A 289 -15.04 -4.43 -6.17
N ILE A 290 -15.52 -4.13 -4.97
CA ILE A 290 -15.69 -2.77 -4.48
C ILE A 290 -15.11 -2.67 -3.08
N THR A 291 -14.24 -1.70 -2.90
CA THR A 291 -13.75 -1.37 -1.57
C THR A 291 -14.13 0.05 -1.18
N THR A 292 -14.76 0.21 -0.03
CA THR A 292 -15.11 1.53 0.55
C THR A 292 -13.99 2.04 1.43
N THR A 293 -13.79 1.36 2.54
CA THR A 293 -12.74 1.66 3.52
C THR A 293 -11.52 0.76 3.39
N ASN A 294 -11.55 -0.16 2.44
CA ASN A 294 -10.52 -1.17 2.21
C ASN A 294 -10.29 -2.15 3.39
N TYR A 295 -11.19 -2.18 4.38
CA TYR A 295 -10.98 -2.98 5.60
C TYR A 295 -11.00 -4.47 5.34
N THR A 296 -12.00 -4.99 4.62
CA THR A 296 -12.12 -6.44 4.35
C THR A 296 -10.93 -6.94 3.53
N LEU A 297 -10.61 -6.24 2.44
CA LEU A 297 -9.49 -6.59 1.58
C LEU A 297 -8.15 -6.51 2.35
N ARG A 298 -7.97 -5.46 3.14
CA ARG A 298 -6.76 -5.29 3.98
C ARG A 298 -6.66 -6.36 5.04
N ALA A 299 -7.76 -6.66 5.76
CA ALA A 299 -7.75 -7.69 6.78
C ALA A 299 -7.43 -9.07 6.18
N ALA A 300 -7.97 -9.38 5.00
CA ALA A 300 -7.65 -10.60 4.28
C ALA A 300 -6.17 -10.67 3.88
N VAL A 301 -5.64 -9.59 3.29
CA VAL A 301 -4.21 -9.49 2.96
C VAL A 301 -3.34 -9.64 4.21
N GLN A 302 -3.69 -8.96 5.30
CA GLN A 302 -2.94 -8.99 6.55
C GLN A 302 -2.93 -10.39 7.18
N SER A 303 -4.05 -11.11 7.12
CA SER A 303 -4.13 -12.49 7.64
C SER A 303 -3.18 -13.43 6.89
N LEU A 304 -3.04 -13.27 5.57
CA LEU A 304 -2.07 -14.04 4.79
C LEU A 304 -0.62 -13.63 5.09
N ILE A 305 -0.37 -12.33 5.23
CA ILE A 305 0.95 -11.82 5.56
C ILE A 305 1.43 -12.32 6.93
N SER A 306 0.52 -12.46 7.92
CA SER A 306 0.87 -13.00 9.24
C SER A 306 1.34 -14.47 9.20
N LEU A 307 1.05 -15.17 8.10
CA LEU A 307 1.53 -16.52 7.80
C LEU A 307 2.73 -16.54 6.84
N GLU A 308 3.45 -15.43 6.71
CA GLU A 308 4.61 -15.30 5.83
C GLU A 308 4.30 -15.49 4.34
N ILE A 309 3.05 -15.27 3.93
CA ILE A 309 2.63 -15.28 2.53
C ILE A 309 2.76 -13.86 1.95
N HIS A 310 3.33 -13.72 0.76
CA HIS A 310 3.46 -12.43 0.07
C HIS A 310 2.11 -12.01 -0.53
N ALA A 311 1.21 -11.49 0.29
CA ALA A 311 -0.13 -11.16 -0.14
C ALA A 311 -0.27 -9.70 -0.61
N HIS A 312 -1.00 -9.52 -1.71
CA HIS A 312 -1.37 -8.22 -2.27
C HIS A 312 -2.88 -8.16 -2.49
N GLY A 313 -3.45 -6.98 -2.30
CA GLY A 313 -4.88 -6.73 -2.54
C GLY A 313 -5.10 -5.95 -3.85
N LEU A 314 -6.15 -6.30 -4.59
CA LEU A 314 -6.56 -5.60 -5.81
C LEU A 314 -8.07 -5.46 -5.83
N ALA A 315 -8.59 -4.24 -5.78
CA ALA A 315 -10.00 -3.96 -5.93
C ALA A 315 -10.33 -3.40 -7.32
N TYR A 316 -11.51 -3.74 -7.86
CA TYR A 316 -11.99 -3.15 -9.09
C TYR A 316 -12.32 -1.67 -8.91
N VAL A 317 -13.06 -1.33 -7.86
CA VAL A 317 -13.45 0.06 -7.56
C VAL A 317 -13.09 0.47 -6.14
N LEU A 318 -12.50 1.65 -6.01
CA LEU A 318 -12.33 2.36 -4.75
C LEU A 318 -13.41 3.45 -4.61
N MET A 319 -14.16 3.43 -3.50
CA MET A 319 -15.26 4.36 -3.22
C MET A 319 -14.79 5.73 -2.72
N ALA A 320 -13.55 5.84 -2.23
CA ALA A 320 -13.00 7.07 -1.64
C ALA A 320 -12.27 7.95 -2.66
#